data_44ac1e110ce2e9dae51ed173eda19a2e
#
_entry.id   44ac1e110ce2e9dae51ed173eda19a2e
#
_cell.length_a   1.000
_cell.length_b   1.000
_cell.length_c   1.000
_cell.angle_alpha   90.00
_cell.angle_beta   90.00
_cell.angle_gamma   90.00
#
_symmetry.space_group_name_H-M   'P 1'
#
loop_
_entity.id
_entity.type
_entity.pdbx_description
1 polymer ?
#
loop_
_entity_poly.entity_id
_entity_poly.type
_entity_poly.pdbx_seq_one_letter_code
_entity_poly.pdbx_strand_id
1 'polypeptide(L)'
;MACFLGALSLAEPAQDIESPQHKAWDMLMTAALSPRASARTNGIRALGLLRDNSQARQLAENALSDPNADVRRAAATALGQMNAKESIPKLQGALADKKIPVVMAAAQSLRELKDEKSAYAVYYDLLIGERKAGDGLIAQKLATLKNPKELAQIGLSEGIGFVPFAGIGWDAWRTVHKKDPNPVRAVAATLLAHDPDPASGRALVKATHDKDWIVRAAAVEAIAQRGDASLLPHIVEKFSDKNTKVRYSAAAAVIRLSAIEQSKMARNDR
;
A
#
# COMPACT_ATOMS: atom_id res chain seq x y z
N MET A 1 -6.51 -73.49 7.71
CA MET A 1 -7.33 -72.24 7.71
C MET A 1 -6.48 -71.10 8.25
N ALA A 2 -5.95 -70.28 7.39
CA ALA A 2 -5.15 -69.12 7.78
C ALA A 2 -5.99 -67.87 7.50
N CYS A 3 -6.35 -67.15 8.59
CA CYS A 3 -7.04 -65.86 8.52
C CYS A 3 -6.05 -64.77 8.17
N PHE A 4 -6.22 -64.17 6.99
CA PHE A 4 -5.58 -62.92 6.61
C PHE A 4 -6.36 -61.74 7.23
N LEU A 5 -5.81 -61.12 8.23
CA LEU A 5 -6.28 -59.80 8.74
C LEU A 5 -5.67 -58.74 7.84
N GLY A 6 -6.47 -58.21 6.93
CA GLY A 6 -6.13 -57.01 6.16
C GLY A 6 -6.18 -55.79 7.07
N ALA A 7 -5.02 -55.13 7.28
CA ALA A 7 -4.96 -53.84 7.90
C ALA A 7 -5.49 -52.78 6.95
N LEU A 8 -6.69 -52.23 7.23
CA LEU A 8 -7.17 -51.03 6.59
C LEU A 8 -6.29 -49.87 7.10
N SER A 9 -5.40 -49.39 6.25
CA SER A 9 -4.73 -48.10 6.46
C SER A 9 -5.76 -46.99 6.27
N LEU A 10 -6.22 -46.40 7.36
CA LEU A 10 -6.96 -45.12 7.31
C LEU A 10 -5.94 -44.06 6.91
N ALA A 11 -5.98 -43.67 5.64
CA ALA A 11 -5.29 -42.48 5.16
C ALA A 11 -5.90 -41.29 5.92
N GLU A 12 -5.12 -40.64 6.79
CA GLU A 12 -5.47 -39.36 7.38
C GLU A 12 -5.78 -38.38 6.25
N PRO A 13 -6.86 -37.59 6.34
CA PRO A 13 -7.12 -36.56 5.35
C PRO A 13 -5.92 -35.60 5.33
N ALA A 14 -5.29 -35.46 4.17
CA ALA A 14 -4.25 -34.47 3.96
C ALA A 14 -4.80 -33.12 4.43
N GLN A 15 -4.20 -32.55 5.46
CA GLN A 15 -4.51 -31.19 5.89
C GLN A 15 -4.23 -30.32 4.69
N ASP A 16 -5.27 -29.67 4.16
CA ASP A 16 -5.17 -28.65 3.13
C ASP A 16 -4.35 -27.51 3.72
N ILE A 17 -3.04 -27.56 3.52
CA ILE A 17 -2.13 -26.50 3.97
C ILE A 17 -2.42 -25.32 3.07
N GLU A 18 -3.27 -24.43 3.56
CA GLU A 18 -3.64 -23.18 2.90
C GLU A 18 -2.39 -22.46 2.40
N SER A 19 -2.29 -22.21 1.10
CA SER A 19 -1.11 -21.56 0.54
C SER A 19 -0.92 -20.16 1.12
N PRO A 20 0.32 -19.70 1.33
CA PRO A 20 0.59 -18.35 1.83
C PRO A 20 -0.11 -17.26 1.00
N GLN A 21 -0.26 -17.48 -0.30
CA GLN A 21 -0.97 -16.57 -1.20
C GLN A 21 -2.47 -16.52 -0.91
N HIS A 22 -3.12 -17.66 -0.67
CA HIS A 22 -4.53 -17.72 -0.32
C HIS A 22 -4.78 -17.02 1.01
N LYS A 23 -4.00 -17.36 2.03
CA LYS A 23 -4.05 -16.68 3.34
C LYS A 23 -3.85 -15.16 3.22
N ALA A 24 -2.94 -14.72 2.37
CA ALA A 24 -2.70 -13.30 2.12
C ALA A 24 -3.93 -12.60 1.54
N TRP A 25 -4.62 -13.24 0.57
CA TRP A 25 -5.86 -12.72 0.02
C TRP A 25 -6.97 -12.64 1.06
N ASP A 26 -7.15 -13.67 1.88
CA ASP A 26 -8.15 -13.67 2.96
C ASP A 26 -7.89 -12.53 3.97
N MET A 27 -6.63 -12.29 4.31
CA MET A 27 -6.26 -11.18 5.18
C MET A 27 -6.66 -9.82 4.57
N LEU A 28 -6.40 -9.60 3.28
CA LEU A 28 -6.74 -8.34 2.61
C LEU A 28 -8.24 -8.17 2.39
N MET A 29 -8.94 -9.24 2.00
CA MET A 29 -10.39 -9.24 1.87
C MET A 29 -11.08 -8.95 3.19
N THR A 30 -10.69 -9.64 4.25
CA THR A 30 -11.19 -9.41 5.62
C THR A 30 -10.95 -7.97 6.06
N ALA A 31 -9.78 -7.42 5.76
CA ALA A 31 -9.46 -6.04 6.08
C ALA A 31 -10.33 -5.05 5.28
N ALA A 32 -10.46 -5.25 3.97
CA ALA A 32 -11.23 -4.39 3.08
C ALA A 32 -12.73 -4.35 3.41
N LEU A 33 -13.27 -5.45 3.95
CA LEU A 33 -14.68 -5.60 4.32
C LEU A 33 -14.93 -5.37 5.83
N SER A 34 -13.90 -5.05 6.60
CA SER A 34 -14.01 -4.85 8.05
C SER A 34 -15.01 -3.75 8.42
N PRO A 35 -15.79 -3.89 9.50
CA PRO A 35 -16.60 -2.81 10.03
C PRO A 35 -15.77 -1.62 10.51
N ARG A 36 -14.50 -1.83 10.84
CA ARG A 36 -13.58 -0.79 11.32
C ARG A 36 -12.93 -0.05 10.15
N ALA A 37 -13.21 1.25 10.02
CA ALA A 37 -12.62 2.08 8.95
C ALA A 37 -11.08 2.04 8.92
N SER A 38 -10.41 1.97 10.07
CA SER A 38 -8.95 1.87 10.13
C SER A 38 -8.40 0.57 9.51
N ALA A 39 -9.11 -0.54 9.68
CA ALA A 39 -8.74 -1.81 9.04
C ALA A 39 -8.94 -1.72 7.53
N ARG A 40 -10.12 -1.21 7.08
CA ARG A 40 -10.37 -0.98 5.65
C ARG A 40 -9.31 -0.07 5.02
N THR A 41 -9.01 1.07 5.66
CA THR A 41 -7.97 2.01 5.19
C THR A 41 -6.63 1.32 4.98
N ASN A 42 -6.19 0.51 5.95
CA ASN A 42 -4.89 -0.18 5.87
C ASN A 42 -4.90 -1.31 4.83
N GLY A 43 -5.99 -2.08 4.76
CA GLY A 43 -6.14 -3.14 3.75
C GLY A 43 -6.15 -2.57 2.32
N ILE A 44 -6.99 -1.55 2.08
CA ILE A 44 -7.08 -0.89 0.77
C ILE A 44 -5.75 -0.24 0.37
N ARG A 45 -5.05 0.41 1.31
CA ARG A 45 -3.71 0.97 1.03
C ARG A 45 -2.72 -0.10 0.59
N ALA A 46 -2.71 -1.27 1.23
CA ALA A 46 -1.81 -2.36 0.88
C ALA A 46 -2.04 -2.88 -0.55
N LEU A 47 -3.28 -2.79 -1.08
CA LEU A 47 -3.58 -3.16 -2.46
C LEU A 47 -2.75 -2.36 -3.48
N GLY A 48 -2.29 -1.16 -3.15
CA GLY A 48 -1.43 -0.34 -4.01
C GLY A 48 -0.14 -1.03 -4.46
N LEU A 49 0.32 -2.07 -3.75
CA LEU A 49 1.47 -2.89 -4.14
C LEU A 49 1.16 -3.89 -5.26
N LEU A 50 -0.14 -4.15 -5.56
CA LEU A 50 -0.59 -5.19 -6.48
C LEU A 50 -0.84 -4.61 -7.89
N ARG A 51 0.26 -4.32 -8.60
CA ARG A 51 0.17 -3.86 -10.00
C ARG A 51 -0.43 -4.95 -10.87
N ASP A 52 -1.19 -4.54 -11.88
CA ASP A 52 -1.80 -5.43 -12.88
C ASP A 52 -2.72 -6.52 -12.30
N ASN A 53 -3.21 -6.32 -11.07
CA ASN A 53 -4.12 -7.23 -10.40
C ASN A 53 -5.56 -6.70 -10.46
N SER A 54 -6.40 -7.35 -11.25
CA SER A 54 -7.79 -6.92 -11.49
C SER A 54 -8.66 -7.01 -10.23
N GLN A 55 -8.46 -8.01 -9.38
CA GLN A 55 -9.21 -8.19 -8.14
C GLN A 55 -8.86 -7.07 -7.13
N ALA A 56 -7.58 -6.77 -6.96
CA ALA A 56 -7.13 -5.67 -6.11
C ALA A 56 -7.65 -4.32 -6.62
N ARG A 57 -7.60 -4.11 -7.94
CA ARG A 57 -8.13 -2.91 -8.58
C ARG A 57 -9.62 -2.75 -8.28
N GLN A 58 -10.41 -3.80 -8.46
CA GLN A 58 -11.85 -3.75 -8.22
C GLN A 58 -12.21 -3.45 -6.75
N LEU A 59 -11.48 -4.03 -5.80
CA LEU A 59 -11.63 -3.70 -4.38
C LEU A 59 -11.32 -2.23 -4.10
N ALA A 60 -10.25 -1.70 -4.65
CA ALA A 60 -9.90 -0.29 -4.49
C ALA A 60 -10.91 0.63 -5.17
N GLU A 61 -11.42 0.29 -6.35
CA GLU A 61 -12.48 1.03 -7.03
C GLU A 61 -13.76 1.10 -6.19
N ASN A 62 -14.20 -0.02 -5.60
CA ASN A 62 -15.36 -0.05 -4.72
C ASN A 62 -15.17 0.83 -3.48
N ALA A 63 -13.95 0.86 -2.95
CA ALA A 63 -13.59 1.66 -1.78
C ALA A 63 -13.57 3.18 -2.05
N LEU A 64 -13.60 3.65 -3.30
CA LEU A 64 -13.82 5.06 -3.62
C LEU A 64 -15.19 5.59 -3.15
N SER A 65 -16.15 4.70 -2.90
CA SER A 65 -17.49 5.05 -2.41
C SER A 65 -17.67 4.76 -0.92
N ASP A 66 -16.61 4.45 -0.17
CA ASP A 66 -16.69 4.17 1.27
C ASP A 66 -17.26 5.37 2.05
N PRO A 67 -18.08 5.16 3.08
CA PRO A 67 -18.57 6.25 3.92
C PRO A 67 -17.45 7.03 4.62
N ASN A 68 -16.32 6.40 4.92
CA ASN A 68 -15.17 7.01 5.57
C ASN A 68 -14.21 7.63 4.55
N ALA A 69 -13.89 8.91 4.72
CA ALA A 69 -13.02 9.65 3.81
C ALA A 69 -11.57 9.12 3.76
N ASP A 70 -11.05 8.54 4.84
CA ASP A 70 -9.69 7.99 4.85
C ASP A 70 -9.60 6.71 4.01
N VAL A 71 -10.68 5.92 3.98
CA VAL A 71 -10.79 4.75 3.10
C VAL A 71 -10.86 5.19 1.64
N ARG A 72 -11.70 6.18 1.29
CA ARG A 72 -11.78 6.72 -0.07
C ARG A 72 -10.44 7.30 -0.53
N ARG A 73 -9.74 8.03 0.35
CA ARG A 73 -8.41 8.56 0.07
C ARG A 73 -7.40 7.44 -0.17
N ALA A 74 -7.38 6.42 0.69
CA ALA A 74 -6.51 5.26 0.51
C ALA A 74 -6.80 4.54 -0.82
N ALA A 75 -8.06 4.43 -1.21
CA ALA A 75 -8.49 3.85 -2.47
C ALA A 75 -7.96 4.63 -3.68
N ALA A 76 -8.13 5.95 -3.68
CA ALA A 76 -7.59 6.79 -4.75
C ALA A 76 -6.06 6.62 -4.87
N THR A 77 -5.33 6.69 -3.74
CA THR A 77 -3.88 6.49 -3.72
C THR A 77 -3.46 5.11 -4.23
N ALA A 78 -4.15 4.05 -3.79
CA ALA A 78 -3.84 2.68 -4.20
C ALA A 78 -3.99 2.50 -5.72
N LEU A 79 -5.03 3.05 -6.34
CA LEU A 79 -5.25 2.98 -7.79
C LEU A 79 -4.12 3.66 -8.59
N GLY A 80 -3.60 4.79 -8.11
CA GLY A 80 -2.42 5.43 -8.70
C GLY A 80 -1.18 4.53 -8.62
N GLN A 81 -0.88 4.01 -7.43
CA GLN A 81 0.26 3.13 -7.18
C GLN A 81 0.22 1.82 -7.97
N MET A 82 -0.98 1.27 -8.19
CA MET A 82 -1.21 0.10 -9.04
C MET A 82 -0.93 0.38 -10.52
N ASN A 83 -0.83 1.64 -10.95
CA ASN A 83 -0.86 2.05 -12.34
C ASN A 83 -2.16 1.65 -13.06
N ALA A 84 -3.30 1.73 -12.36
CA ALA A 84 -4.62 1.28 -12.81
C ALA A 84 -5.26 2.27 -13.79
N LYS A 85 -4.82 2.28 -15.05
CA LYS A 85 -5.31 3.22 -16.08
C LYS A 85 -6.81 3.08 -16.35
N GLU A 86 -7.35 1.88 -16.23
CA GLU A 86 -8.78 1.59 -16.38
C GLU A 86 -9.64 2.29 -15.32
N SER A 87 -9.04 2.67 -14.20
CA SER A 87 -9.72 3.35 -13.11
C SER A 87 -9.74 4.89 -13.26
N ILE A 88 -9.13 5.45 -14.33
CA ILE A 88 -9.12 6.91 -14.58
C ILE A 88 -10.54 7.51 -14.48
N PRO A 89 -11.61 6.97 -15.11
CA PRO A 89 -12.94 7.56 -14.99
C PRO A 89 -13.48 7.61 -13.56
N LYS A 90 -13.19 6.58 -12.75
CA LYS A 90 -13.61 6.56 -11.33
C LYS A 90 -12.81 7.55 -10.48
N LEU A 91 -11.52 7.70 -10.76
CA LEU A 91 -10.68 8.71 -10.11
C LEU A 91 -11.12 10.14 -10.49
N GLN A 92 -11.51 10.37 -11.74
CA GLN A 92 -12.11 11.64 -12.15
C GLN A 92 -13.41 11.93 -11.38
N GLY A 93 -14.26 10.90 -11.16
CA GLY A 93 -15.43 11.02 -10.29
C GLY A 93 -15.06 11.40 -8.84
N ALA A 94 -13.97 10.86 -8.31
CA ALA A 94 -13.48 11.18 -6.96
C ALA A 94 -12.96 12.62 -6.82
N LEU A 95 -12.70 13.33 -7.91
CA LEU A 95 -12.37 14.76 -7.87
C LEU A 95 -13.55 15.61 -7.36
N ALA A 96 -14.78 15.10 -7.38
CA ALA A 96 -15.96 15.75 -6.81
C ALA A 96 -16.22 15.41 -5.32
N ASP A 97 -15.29 14.73 -4.66
CA ASP A 97 -15.44 14.36 -3.25
C ASP A 97 -15.55 15.59 -2.34
N LYS A 98 -16.36 15.45 -1.28
CA LYS A 98 -16.60 16.50 -0.27
C LYS A 98 -15.34 16.78 0.59
N LYS A 99 -14.36 15.88 0.59
CA LYS A 99 -13.16 15.98 1.43
C LYS A 99 -11.93 16.26 0.57
N ILE A 100 -11.29 17.40 0.80
CA ILE A 100 -10.08 17.80 0.06
C ILE A 100 -8.98 16.74 0.05
N PRO A 101 -8.68 16.02 1.15
CA PRO A 101 -7.66 14.96 1.10
C PRO A 101 -7.98 13.85 0.08
N VAL A 102 -9.27 13.54 -0.16
CA VAL A 102 -9.68 12.58 -1.19
C VAL A 102 -9.47 13.17 -2.59
N VAL A 103 -9.91 14.41 -2.80
CA VAL A 103 -9.72 15.13 -4.08
C VAL A 103 -8.24 15.22 -4.44
N MET A 104 -7.38 15.57 -3.48
CA MET A 104 -5.93 15.67 -3.71
C MET A 104 -5.31 14.32 -4.04
N ALA A 105 -5.71 13.24 -3.34
CA ALA A 105 -5.24 11.90 -3.65
C ALA A 105 -5.66 11.45 -5.05
N ALA A 106 -6.91 11.72 -5.44
CA ALA A 106 -7.41 11.41 -6.79
C ALA A 106 -6.67 12.20 -7.87
N ALA A 107 -6.47 13.51 -7.68
CA ALA A 107 -5.73 14.36 -8.61
C ALA A 107 -4.28 13.89 -8.77
N GLN A 108 -3.61 13.54 -7.67
CA GLN A 108 -2.26 13.02 -7.72
C GLN A 108 -2.19 11.69 -8.49
N SER A 109 -3.11 10.77 -8.22
CA SER A 109 -3.18 9.48 -8.90
C SER A 109 -3.46 9.63 -10.39
N LEU A 110 -4.33 10.57 -10.78
CA LEU A 110 -4.56 10.90 -12.19
C LEU A 110 -3.28 11.41 -12.87
N ARG A 111 -2.50 12.25 -12.19
CA ARG A 111 -1.20 12.71 -12.70
C ARG A 111 -0.21 11.55 -12.86
N GLU A 112 -0.14 10.63 -11.89
CA GLU A 112 0.70 9.43 -11.97
C GLU A 112 0.28 8.54 -13.16
N LEU A 113 -1.02 8.45 -13.43
CA LEU A 113 -1.61 7.71 -14.55
C LEU A 113 -1.54 8.47 -15.89
N LYS A 114 -0.93 9.67 -15.93
CA LYS A 114 -0.77 10.53 -17.11
C LYS A 114 -2.04 11.24 -17.58
N ASP A 115 -3.07 11.33 -16.73
CA ASP A 115 -4.18 12.27 -16.93
C ASP A 115 -3.87 13.61 -16.24
N GLU A 116 -2.90 14.31 -16.78
CA GLU A 116 -2.41 15.58 -16.25
C GLU A 116 -3.46 16.68 -16.33
N LYS A 117 -4.31 16.67 -17.36
CA LYS A 117 -5.35 17.68 -17.58
C LYS A 117 -6.33 17.73 -16.41
N SER A 118 -6.85 16.58 -15.99
CA SER A 118 -7.79 16.49 -14.86
C SER A 118 -7.11 16.86 -13.54
N ALA A 119 -5.84 16.48 -13.35
CA ALA A 119 -5.09 16.80 -12.15
C ALA A 119 -4.81 18.30 -12.02
N TYR A 120 -4.32 18.95 -13.08
CA TYR A 120 -3.96 20.36 -13.03
C TYR A 120 -5.19 21.27 -12.91
N ALA A 121 -6.33 20.90 -13.49
CA ALA A 121 -7.58 21.63 -13.26
C ALA A 121 -7.92 21.73 -11.77
N VAL A 122 -7.77 20.63 -11.03
CA VAL A 122 -7.99 20.60 -9.58
C VAL A 122 -7.00 21.48 -8.84
N TYR A 123 -5.71 21.37 -9.16
CA TYR A 123 -4.68 22.19 -8.51
C TYR A 123 -4.88 23.68 -8.76
N TYR A 124 -5.28 24.04 -9.98
CA TYR A 124 -5.61 25.40 -10.34
C TYR A 124 -6.81 25.93 -9.52
N ASP A 125 -7.94 25.20 -9.53
CA ASP A 125 -9.15 25.58 -8.78
C ASP A 125 -8.88 25.76 -7.29
N LEU A 126 -8.06 24.87 -6.70
CA LEU A 126 -7.66 24.97 -5.30
C LEU A 126 -6.78 26.19 -5.03
N LEU A 127 -5.86 26.51 -5.96
CA LEU A 127 -4.94 27.64 -5.82
C LEU A 127 -5.67 28.98 -5.87
N ILE A 128 -6.62 29.15 -6.80
CA ILE A 128 -7.38 30.40 -6.94
C ILE A 128 -8.57 30.51 -6.00
N GLY A 129 -8.86 29.43 -5.22
CA GLY A 129 -9.94 29.42 -4.24
C GLY A 129 -11.34 29.33 -4.85
N GLU A 130 -11.48 29.04 -6.15
CA GLU A 130 -12.78 28.87 -6.82
C GLU A 130 -13.47 27.55 -6.46
N ARG A 131 -12.70 26.56 -6.03
CA ARG A 131 -13.27 25.30 -5.55
C ARG A 131 -13.77 25.47 -4.13
N LYS A 132 -15.04 25.77 -4.00
CA LYS A 132 -15.77 25.62 -2.74
C LYS A 132 -15.91 24.11 -2.48
N ALA A 133 -15.03 23.52 -1.68
CA ALA A 133 -15.40 22.29 -1.02
C ALA A 133 -16.58 22.66 -0.11
N GLY A 134 -17.66 21.91 -0.20
CA GLY A 134 -18.84 22.17 0.60
C GLY A 134 -18.44 22.40 2.06
N ASP A 135 -18.86 23.56 2.58
CA ASP A 135 -18.65 24.08 3.92
C ASP A 135 -17.27 24.67 4.22
N GLY A 136 -17.25 25.97 4.39
CA GLY A 136 -16.33 26.94 4.95
C GLY A 136 -15.05 26.56 5.73
N LEU A 137 -14.75 25.28 5.88
CA LEU A 137 -13.60 24.72 6.59
C LEU A 137 -12.28 24.78 5.81
N ILE A 138 -12.33 25.07 4.49
CA ILE A 138 -11.13 24.94 3.64
C ILE A 138 -10.24 26.17 3.71
N ALA A 139 -10.81 27.35 3.68
CA ALA A 139 -10.03 28.58 3.85
C ALA A 139 -9.30 28.58 5.20
N GLN A 140 -9.94 28.06 6.24
CA GLN A 140 -9.37 27.93 7.57
C GLN A 140 -8.32 26.81 7.67
N LYS A 141 -8.53 25.67 7.00
CA LYS A 141 -7.54 24.58 6.94
C LYS A 141 -6.40 24.84 5.94
N LEU A 142 -6.63 25.55 4.84
CA LEU A 142 -5.52 26.03 3.99
C LEU A 142 -4.66 27.05 4.71
N ALA A 143 -5.23 27.89 5.57
CA ALA A 143 -4.45 28.79 6.41
C ALA A 143 -3.59 28.03 7.44
N THR A 144 -4.06 26.89 7.96
CA THR A 144 -3.26 25.98 8.81
C THR A 144 -2.24 25.16 8.01
N LEU A 145 -2.49 24.86 6.75
CA LEU A 145 -1.51 24.21 5.84
C LEU A 145 -0.29 25.10 5.51
N LYS A 146 -0.29 26.35 5.92
CA LYS A 146 0.93 27.20 5.92
C LYS A 146 1.97 26.76 6.95
N ASN A 147 1.62 25.84 7.84
CA ASN A 147 2.58 25.30 8.80
C ASN A 147 3.25 24.03 8.27
N PRO A 148 4.55 24.10 7.89
CA PRO A 148 5.28 22.93 7.34
C PRO A 148 5.29 21.72 8.29
N LYS A 149 5.09 21.93 9.61
CA LYS A 149 5.05 20.87 10.62
C LYS A 149 3.79 20.00 10.51
N GLU A 150 2.65 20.60 10.23
CA GLU A 150 1.38 19.85 10.09
C GLU A 150 1.32 19.07 8.76
N LEU A 151 1.85 19.65 7.69
CA LEU A 151 2.02 18.96 6.41
C LEU A 151 2.93 17.73 6.53
N ALA A 152 4.05 17.86 7.24
CA ALA A 152 4.97 16.76 7.48
C ALA A 152 4.33 15.69 8.39
N GLN A 153 3.53 16.09 9.37
CA GLN A 153 2.86 15.17 10.29
C GLN A 153 1.74 14.38 9.60
N ILE A 154 0.98 14.99 8.72
CA ILE A 154 -0.04 14.33 7.88
C ILE A 154 0.63 13.34 6.92
N GLY A 155 1.74 13.72 6.27
CA GLY A 155 2.48 12.85 5.36
C GLY A 155 3.12 11.64 6.05
N LEU A 156 3.62 11.80 7.27
CA LEU A 156 4.30 10.76 8.05
C LEU A 156 3.35 9.85 8.83
N SER A 157 2.27 10.38 9.40
CA SER A 157 1.32 9.58 10.16
C SER A 157 0.53 8.62 9.28
N GLU A 158 0.44 8.91 7.97
CA GLU A 158 -0.55 8.28 7.11
C GLU A 158 0.00 7.40 6.00
N GLY A 159 1.30 7.27 5.81
CA GLY A 159 1.72 6.26 4.87
C GLY A 159 3.04 6.39 4.18
N ILE A 160 3.72 5.33 4.25
CA ILE A 160 4.93 4.96 3.52
C ILE A 160 4.70 4.91 1.99
N GLY A 161 3.46 4.97 1.51
CA GLY A 161 3.14 4.99 0.07
C GLY A 161 3.24 6.35 -0.61
N PHE A 162 3.50 7.40 0.17
CA PHE A 162 3.71 8.74 -0.34
C PHE A 162 5.07 9.24 0.12
N VAL A 163 6.03 9.37 -0.77
CA VAL A 163 7.21 10.20 -0.55
C VAL A 163 6.80 11.64 -0.87
N PRO A 164 6.32 12.43 0.13
CA PRO A 164 5.90 13.81 -0.12
C PRO A 164 7.08 14.72 -0.43
N PHE A 165 8.27 14.14 -0.57
CA PHE A 165 9.53 14.86 -0.64
C PHE A 165 9.95 15.28 -2.04
N ALA A 166 9.21 14.93 -3.09
CA ALA A 166 9.44 15.50 -4.40
C ALA A 166 9.20 17.03 -4.43
N GLY A 167 8.48 17.58 -3.41
CA GLY A 167 8.17 19.01 -3.34
C GLY A 167 8.50 19.72 -2.02
N ILE A 168 8.78 18.97 -0.94
CA ILE A 168 9.22 19.57 0.34
C ILE A 168 10.69 19.23 0.50
N GLY A 169 11.55 20.26 0.45
CA GLY A 169 13.00 20.06 0.51
C GLY A 169 13.42 19.21 1.72
N TRP A 170 14.40 18.35 1.50
CA TRP A 170 15.08 17.52 2.50
C TRP A 170 15.41 18.27 3.82
N ASP A 171 15.69 19.57 3.73
CA ASP A 171 16.02 20.39 4.88
C ASP A 171 14.82 20.71 5.78
N ALA A 172 13.62 20.89 5.22
CA ALA A 172 12.40 21.07 6.00
C ALA A 172 12.03 19.77 6.73
N TRP A 173 12.17 18.63 6.05
CA TRP A 173 11.95 17.31 6.64
C TRP A 173 12.95 17.03 7.79
N ARG A 174 14.26 17.28 7.59
CA ARG A 174 15.29 17.11 8.61
C ARG A 174 15.05 17.97 9.84
N THR A 175 14.49 19.17 9.67
CA THR A 175 14.21 20.10 10.77
C THR A 175 13.12 19.58 11.71
N VAL A 176 12.12 18.88 11.17
CA VAL A 176 11.01 18.28 11.94
C VAL A 176 11.46 17.02 12.70
N HIS A 177 12.45 16.26 12.17
CA HIS A 177 12.84 14.94 12.67
C HIS A 177 14.27 14.88 13.25
N LYS A 178 14.82 15.97 13.74
CA LYS A 178 16.21 16.06 14.26
C LYS A 178 16.60 15.01 15.30
N LYS A 179 15.63 14.39 15.98
CA LYS A 179 15.87 13.43 17.08
C LYS A 179 15.39 11.99 16.79
N ASP A 180 14.70 11.76 15.68
CA ASP A 180 14.18 10.44 15.34
C ASP A 180 14.77 9.96 14.00
N PRO A 181 15.70 8.97 14.01
CA PRO A 181 16.29 8.41 12.78
C PRO A 181 15.37 7.47 12.02
N ASN A 182 14.24 7.02 12.59
CA ASN A 182 13.39 5.98 12.02
C ASN A 182 12.78 6.37 10.66
N PRO A 183 12.29 7.60 10.46
CA PRO A 183 11.82 8.03 9.14
C PRO A 183 12.92 8.03 8.07
N VAL A 184 14.16 8.39 8.44
CA VAL A 184 15.32 8.34 7.51
C VAL A 184 15.58 6.91 7.08
N ARG A 185 15.52 5.97 8.01
CA ARG A 185 15.74 4.55 7.75
C ARG A 185 14.63 3.95 6.89
N ALA A 186 13.39 4.38 7.07
CA ALA A 186 12.28 4.00 6.22
C ALA A 186 12.46 4.50 4.78
N VAL A 187 12.88 5.77 4.60
CA VAL A 187 13.22 6.31 3.26
C VAL A 187 14.38 5.54 2.65
N ALA A 188 15.43 5.24 3.40
CA ALA A 188 16.55 4.43 2.91
C ALA A 188 16.08 3.05 2.42
N ALA A 189 15.17 2.38 3.15
CA ALA A 189 14.59 1.12 2.71
C ALA A 189 13.85 1.27 1.36
N THR A 190 13.06 2.34 1.19
CA THR A 190 12.34 2.60 -0.07
C THR A 190 13.31 2.81 -1.24
N LEU A 191 14.43 3.50 -1.03
CA LEU A 191 15.44 3.72 -2.07
C LEU A 191 16.13 2.41 -2.47
N LEU A 192 16.42 1.52 -1.50
CA LEU A 192 17.04 0.22 -1.75
C LEU A 192 16.13 -0.75 -2.53
N ALA A 193 14.83 -0.45 -2.67
CA ALA A 193 13.92 -1.24 -3.51
C ALA A 193 14.41 -1.33 -4.97
N HIS A 194 15.07 -0.30 -5.48
CA HIS A 194 15.49 -0.19 -6.87
C HIS A 194 16.97 -0.53 -7.09
N ASP A 195 17.71 -0.82 -6.02
CA ASP A 195 19.11 -1.22 -6.14
C ASP A 195 19.20 -2.72 -6.47
N PRO A 196 19.80 -3.12 -7.62
CA PRO A 196 19.89 -4.52 -8.03
C PRO A 196 20.84 -5.36 -7.16
N ASP A 197 21.70 -4.76 -6.35
CA ASP A 197 22.66 -5.49 -5.52
C ASP A 197 21.94 -6.45 -4.55
N PRO A 198 22.31 -7.76 -4.52
CA PRO A 198 21.78 -8.71 -3.54
C PRO A 198 22.02 -8.28 -2.08
N ALA A 199 23.06 -7.49 -1.79
CA ALA A 199 23.30 -6.95 -0.46
C ALA A 199 22.17 -6.06 0.01
N SER A 200 21.56 -5.28 -0.88
CA SER A 200 20.37 -4.46 -0.58
C SER A 200 19.16 -5.32 -0.24
N GLY A 201 18.95 -6.44 -0.93
CA GLY A 201 17.92 -7.42 -0.55
C GLY A 201 18.12 -7.95 0.87
N ARG A 202 19.35 -8.35 1.22
CA ARG A 202 19.67 -8.81 2.60
C ARG A 202 19.48 -7.70 3.64
N ALA A 203 19.84 -6.47 3.32
CA ALA A 203 19.63 -5.33 4.21
C ALA A 203 18.13 -5.07 4.45
N LEU A 204 17.31 -5.17 3.42
CA LEU A 204 15.85 -5.05 3.52
C LEU A 204 15.26 -6.18 4.38
N VAL A 205 15.68 -7.43 4.20
CA VAL A 205 15.27 -8.55 5.06
C VAL A 205 15.61 -8.26 6.53
N LYS A 206 16.82 -7.77 6.83
CA LYS A 206 17.18 -7.36 8.19
C LYS A 206 16.25 -6.26 8.71
N ALA A 207 15.91 -5.29 7.88
CA ALA A 207 15.04 -4.17 8.25
C ALA A 207 13.58 -4.60 8.51
N THR A 208 13.12 -5.76 8.00
CA THR A 208 11.80 -6.31 8.37
C THR A 208 11.70 -6.73 9.84
N HIS A 209 12.81 -6.79 10.57
CA HIS A 209 12.87 -7.12 11.99
C HIS A 209 13.16 -5.90 12.88
N ASP A 210 13.11 -4.70 12.31
CA ASP A 210 13.36 -3.48 13.06
C ASP A 210 12.40 -3.30 14.25
N LYS A 211 12.87 -2.64 15.30
CA LYS A 211 12.04 -2.29 16.45
C LYS A 211 10.87 -1.37 16.07
N ASP A 212 11.09 -0.47 15.11
CA ASP A 212 10.08 0.48 14.64
C ASP A 212 9.24 -0.13 13.50
N TRP A 213 7.93 -0.07 13.65
CA TRP A 213 7.00 -0.62 12.67
C TRP A 213 7.05 0.12 11.32
N ILE A 214 7.41 1.43 11.32
CA ILE A 214 7.53 2.24 10.10
C ILE A 214 8.65 1.67 9.23
N VAL A 215 9.79 1.36 9.85
CA VAL A 215 10.94 0.76 9.15
C VAL A 215 10.59 -0.65 8.66
N ARG A 216 9.90 -1.47 9.50
CA ARG A 216 9.47 -2.81 9.07
C ARG A 216 8.52 -2.75 7.88
N ALA A 217 7.53 -1.87 7.91
CA ALA A 217 6.58 -1.70 6.80
C ALA A 217 7.28 -1.24 5.52
N ALA A 218 8.14 -0.23 5.61
CA ALA A 218 8.92 0.27 4.47
C ALA A 218 9.80 -0.82 3.86
N ALA A 219 10.44 -1.65 4.68
CA ALA A 219 11.26 -2.77 4.22
C ALA A 219 10.42 -3.84 3.49
N VAL A 220 9.25 -4.19 4.01
CA VAL A 220 8.32 -5.13 3.36
C VAL A 220 7.84 -4.59 2.00
N GLU A 221 7.47 -3.31 1.95
CA GLU A 221 7.02 -2.66 0.72
C GLU A 221 8.16 -2.56 -0.31
N ALA A 222 9.38 -2.26 0.14
CA ALA A 222 10.56 -2.22 -0.70
C ALA A 222 10.90 -3.60 -1.30
N ILE A 223 10.77 -4.68 -0.52
CA ILE A 223 10.94 -6.06 -1.00
C ILE A 223 9.88 -6.39 -2.06
N ALA A 224 8.62 -6.00 -1.82
CA ALA A 224 7.56 -6.19 -2.82
C ALA A 224 7.86 -5.43 -4.12
N GLN A 225 8.32 -4.18 -4.04
CA GLN A 225 8.67 -3.36 -5.20
C GLN A 225 9.88 -3.93 -5.97
N ARG A 226 10.88 -4.42 -5.24
CA ARG A 226 12.06 -5.09 -5.81
C ARG A 226 11.66 -6.29 -6.69
N GLY A 227 10.61 -7.02 -6.32
CA GLY A 227 10.12 -8.16 -7.09
C GLY A 227 11.03 -9.38 -7.04
N ASP A 228 11.87 -9.49 -6.04
CA ASP A 228 12.73 -10.65 -5.81
C ASP A 228 11.97 -11.74 -5.05
N ALA A 229 11.44 -12.72 -5.78
CA ALA A 229 10.62 -13.79 -5.22
C ALA A 229 11.40 -14.69 -4.24
N SER A 230 12.74 -14.72 -4.30
CA SER A 230 13.55 -15.49 -3.35
C SER A 230 13.41 -15.00 -1.90
N LEU A 231 12.95 -13.76 -1.71
CA LEU A 231 12.75 -13.14 -0.40
C LEU A 231 11.36 -13.44 0.20
N LEU A 232 10.49 -14.14 -0.52
CA LEU A 232 9.13 -14.46 -0.12
C LEU A 232 9.03 -15.14 1.27
N PRO A 233 9.86 -16.12 1.65
CA PRO A 233 9.77 -16.76 2.96
C PRO A 233 9.89 -15.76 4.14
N HIS A 234 10.76 -14.77 4.02
CA HIS A 234 10.96 -13.74 5.04
C HIS A 234 9.76 -12.80 5.18
N ILE A 235 8.92 -12.70 4.14
CA ILE A 235 7.72 -11.87 4.18
C ILE A 235 6.54 -12.62 4.79
N VAL A 236 6.41 -13.92 4.54
CA VAL A 236 5.34 -14.75 5.13
C VAL A 236 5.35 -14.67 6.67
N GLU A 237 6.52 -14.62 7.28
CA GLU A 237 6.68 -14.47 8.74
C GLU A 237 5.99 -13.20 9.28
N LYS A 238 5.87 -12.16 8.45
CA LYS A 238 5.28 -10.85 8.83
C LYS A 238 3.76 -10.84 8.88
N PHE A 239 3.10 -11.94 8.52
CA PHE A 239 1.66 -12.11 8.76
C PHE A 239 1.28 -12.03 10.24
N SER A 240 2.22 -12.35 11.12
CA SER A 240 2.07 -12.29 12.58
C SER A 240 2.65 -11.03 13.21
N ASP A 241 3.05 -10.00 12.42
CA ASP A 241 3.58 -8.75 12.99
C ASP A 241 2.55 -8.08 13.91
N LYS A 242 3.03 -7.52 15.02
CA LYS A 242 2.19 -6.81 15.98
C LYS A 242 1.47 -5.59 15.38
N ASN A 243 2.04 -4.98 14.35
CA ASN A 243 1.43 -3.82 13.68
C ASN A 243 0.60 -4.25 12.47
N THR A 244 -0.65 -3.83 12.43
CA THR A 244 -1.62 -4.18 11.37
C THR A 244 -1.18 -3.73 9.99
N LYS A 245 -0.52 -2.55 9.87
CA LYS A 245 -0.02 -2.06 8.59
C LYS A 245 1.05 -2.98 8.03
N VAL A 246 1.99 -3.42 8.88
CA VAL A 246 3.04 -4.38 8.47
C VAL A 246 2.40 -5.70 8.00
N ARG A 247 1.40 -6.22 8.72
CA ARG A 247 0.72 -7.46 8.32
C ARG A 247 0.07 -7.35 6.94
N TYR A 248 -0.64 -6.24 6.65
CA TYR A 248 -1.31 -6.07 5.36
C TYR A 248 -0.34 -5.75 4.23
N SER A 249 0.71 -4.97 4.47
CA SER A 249 1.78 -4.80 3.49
C SER A 249 2.46 -6.14 3.18
N ALA A 250 2.67 -7.00 4.19
CA ALA A 250 3.22 -8.35 3.99
C ALA A 250 2.27 -9.23 3.15
N ALA A 251 0.96 -9.19 3.42
CA ALA A 251 0.00 -9.94 2.62
C ALA A 251 0.03 -9.52 1.14
N ALA A 252 0.02 -8.22 0.85
CA ALA A 252 0.13 -7.74 -0.52
C ALA A 252 1.49 -8.12 -1.15
N ALA A 253 2.59 -8.02 -0.39
CA ALA A 253 3.91 -8.42 -0.86
C ALA A 253 3.98 -9.91 -1.24
N VAL A 254 3.39 -10.80 -0.43
CA VAL A 254 3.31 -12.24 -0.73
C VAL A 254 2.54 -12.49 -2.02
N ILE A 255 1.36 -11.91 -2.20
CA ILE A 255 0.57 -12.05 -3.43
C ILE A 255 1.40 -11.63 -4.66
N ARG A 256 2.06 -10.46 -4.58
CA ARG A 256 2.87 -9.93 -5.67
C ARG A 256 4.06 -10.83 -6.00
N LEU A 257 4.83 -11.24 -4.99
CA LEU A 257 6.03 -12.06 -5.19
C LEU A 257 5.67 -13.47 -5.69
N SER A 258 4.60 -14.08 -5.17
CA SER A 258 4.10 -15.36 -5.68
C SER A 258 3.66 -15.28 -7.14
N ALA A 259 3.01 -14.20 -7.56
CA ALA A 259 2.64 -14.00 -8.96
C ALA A 259 3.87 -13.85 -9.87
N ILE A 260 4.92 -13.17 -9.40
CA ILE A 260 6.20 -13.05 -10.12
C ILE A 260 6.88 -14.42 -10.25
N GLU A 261 6.90 -15.22 -9.19
CA GLU A 261 7.48 -16.56 -9.19
C GLU A 261 6.75 -17.48 -10.17
N GLN A 262 5.44 -17.53 -10.12
CA GLN A 262 4.61 -18.31 -11.04
C GLN A 262 4.84 -17.91 -12.51
N SER A 263 4.96 -16.60 -12.77
CA SER A 263 5.23 -16.09 -14.12
C SER A 263 6.62 -16.48 -14.63
N LYS A 264 7.63 -16.61 -13.74
CA LYS A 264 8.97 -17.10 -14.10
C LYS A 264 8.97 -18.57 -14.42
N MET A 265 8.28 -19.40 -13.61
CA MET A 265 8.14 -20.84 -13.86
C MET A 265 7.47 -21.11 -15.21
N ALA A 266 6.34 -20.47 -15.49
CA ALA A 266 5.61 -20.62 -16.75
C ALA A 266 6.41 -20.19 -18.01
N ARG A 267 7.46 -19.37 -17.86
CA ARG A 267 8.37 -18.99 -18.96
C ARG A 267 9.49 -20.02 -19.18
N ASN A 268 9.93 -20.68 -18.11
CA ASN A 268 11.01 -21.68 -18.20
C ASN A 268 10.50 -23.00 -18.75
N ASP A 269 9.17 -23.25 -18.68
CA ASP A 269 8.52 -24.46 -19.19
C ASP A 269 8.14 -24.37 -20.69
N ARG A 270 8.48 -23.24 -21.35
CA ARG A 270 8.28 -23.02 -22.81
C ARG A 270 9.58 -23.04 -23.58
#